data_948d23f00d25780e135e7b40c9c884e1
#
_entry.id   948d23f00d25780e135e7b40c9c884e1
#
_cell.length_a   1.000
_cell.length_b   1.000
_cell.length_c   1.000
_cell.angle_alpha   90.00
_cell.angle_beta   90.00
_cell.angle_gamma   90.00
#
_symmetry.space_group_name_H-M   'P 1'
#
loop_
_entity.id
_entity.type
_entity.pdbx_description
1 polymer ?
#
loop_
_entity_poly.entity_id
_entity_poly.type
_entity_poly.pdbx_seq_one_letter_code
_entity_poly.pdbx_strand_id
1 'polypeptide(L)'
;MIKSYQKYILRTYLKSFFKITAIFFILILILNIFEEISYFKDTGVKLYIPLMLNFLNAPSILYNIFPFIFLISSQYFFLNLIEKNELIIFKSIGLENLKFIYFLSLISLTVGVLIILLFYNISSKLKFVYLDLKNDYASDNKYLAVINENGLWIRDEINGNINIISAEKIEKKFLKNVVITQFDKDFNLNKYIYTKVVNAENNSWFIQSAKITKSGVRSFTKNNFFFETNFNSEKINNLFSNLESFTLWNLYKLRKDYNEIGYSTSDIDIHLQKLYSFPIYVTIMTILSAVLMLNIKHNKPKGFYLLLGILLSVFIFYINHLANILGESNKLPINLSIWLPHVLLSFIIGIGLVRINEK
;
A
#
# COMPACT_ATOMS: atom_id res chain seq x y z
N MET A 1 -36.16 -1.33 -10.34
CA MET A 1 -36.54 -0.96 -8.95
C MET A 1 -35.93 -1.95 -7.97
N ILE A 2 -35.25 -1.47 -6.93
CA ILE A 2 -34.71 -2.31 -5.85
C ILE A 2 -35.89 -2.81 -5.01
N LYS A 3 -35.99 -4.14 -4.81
CA LYS A 3 -37.05 -4.75 -3.97
C LYS A 3 -36.85 -4.38 -2.50
N SER A 4 -37.93 -4.31 -1.71
CA SER A 4 -37.90 -3.90 -0.30
C SER A 4 -36.91 -4.73 0.56
N TYR A 5 -36.84 -6.03 0.35
CA TYR A 5 -35.88 -6.89 1.05
C TYR A 5 -34.42 -6.58 0.68
N GLN A 6 -34.13 -6.21 -0.59
CA GLN A 6 -32.79 -5.84 -1.02
C GLN A 6 -32.32 -4.55 -0.34
N LYS A 7 -33.21 -3.57 -0.20
CA LYS A 7 -32.93 -2.32 0.53
C LYS A 7 -32.66 -2.59 2.01
N TYR A 8 -33.38 -3.51 2.61
CA TYR A 8 -33.19 -3.91 4.00
C TYR A 8 -31.82 -4.60 4.19
N ILE A 9 -31.48 -5.58 3.36
CA ILE A 9 -30.20 -6.29 3.40
C ILE A 9 -29.04 -5.30 3.24
N LEU A 10 -29.12 -4.42 2.21
CA LEU A 10 -28.10 -3.40 1.97
C LEU A 10 -27.89 -2.50 3.20
N ARG A 11 -28.98 -1.96 3.75
CA ARG A 11 -28.88 -1.05 4.91
C ARG A 11 -28.32 -1.77 6.14
N THR A 12 -28.77 -2.98 6.42
CA THR A 12 -28.32 -3.76 7.58
C THR A 12 -26.87 -4.19 7.44
N TYR A 13 -26.45 -4.59 6.22
CA TYR A 13 -25.06 -4.93 5.94
C TYR A 13 -24.14 -3.73 6.08
N LEU A 14 -24.48 -2.59 5.45
CA LEU A 14 -23.66 -1.37 5.56
C LEU A 14 -23.58 -0.87 7.00
N LYS A 15 -24.67 -0.96 7.77
CA LYS A 15 -24.64 -0.64 9.21
C LYS A 15 -23.66 -1.52 9.98
N SER A 16 -23.65 -2.82 9.69
CA SER A 16 -22.69 -3.78 10.28
C SER A 16 -21.25 -3.46 9.86
N PHE A 17 -21.05 -3.16 8.58
CA PHE A 17 -19.75 -2.79 8.03
C PHE A 17 -19.18 -1.53 8.68
N PHE A 18 -19.93 -0.44 8.71
CA PHE A 18 -19.47 0.81 9.35
C PHE A 18 -19.23 0.65 10.85
N LYS A 19 -20.07 -0.14 11.55
CA LYS A 19 -19.87 -0.42 12.98
C LYS A 19 -18.54 -1.14 13.23
N ILE A 20 -18.27 -2.20 12.49
CA ILE A 20 -17.01 -2.96 12.63
C ILE A 20 -15.82 -2.13 12.20
N THR A 21 -15.92 -1.38 11.09
CA THR A 21 -14.88 -0.44 10.64
C THR A 21 -14.53 0.58 11.72
N ALA A 22 -15.53 1.17 12.38
CA ALA A 22 -15.31 2.12 13.47
C ALA A 22 -14.60 1.48 14.67
N ILE A 23 -14.96 0.24 15.05
CA ILE A 23 -14.29 -0.50 16.12
C ILE A 23 -12.80 -0.71 15.77
N PHE A 24 -12.50 -1.18 14.55
CA PHE A 24 -11.12 -1.38 14.11
C PHE A 24 -10.34 -0.08 14.00
N PHE A 25 -10.97 1.00 13.55
CA PHE A 25 -10.32 2.32 13.49
C PHE A 25 -9.91 2.81 14.87
N ILE A 26 -10.80 2.70 15.88
CA ILE A 26 -10.47 3.05 17.27
C ILE A 26 -9.35 2.15 17.80
N LEU A 27 -9.37 0.86 17.49
CA LEU A 27 -8.36 -0.09 17.93
C LEU A 27 -6.99 0.24 17.31
N ILE A 28 -6.94 0.60 16.02
CA ILE A 28 -5.72 1.08 15.35
C ILE A 28 -5.17 2.33 16.07
N LEU A 29 -6.02 3.32 16.34
CA LEU A 29 -5.60 4.53 17.05
C LEU A 29 -5.00 4.22 18.41
N ILE A 30 -5.60 3.29 19.18
CA ILE A 30 -5.08 2.90 20.51
C ILE A 30 -3.76 2.15 20.40
N LEU A 31 -3.60 1.25 19.44
CA LEU A 31 -2.37 0.46 19.31
C LEU A 31 -1.22 1.30 18.76
N ASN A 32 -1.49 2.09 17.73
CA ASN A 32 -0.44 2.85 17.01
C ASN A 32 0.05 4.06 17.81
N ILE A 33 -0.76 4.60 18.76
CA ILE A 33 -0.33 5.74 19.58
C ILE A 33 0.89 5.43 20.47
N PHE A 34 0.99 4.19 20.96
CA PHE A 34 2.13 3.78 21.78
C PHE A 34 3.43 3.75 20.96
N GLU A 35 3.36 3.33 19.70
CA GLU A 35 4.49 3.35 18.77
C GLU A 35 4.94 4.78 18.49
N GLU A 36 3.99 5.69 18.17
CA GLU A 36 4.30 7.09 17.91
C GLU A 36 4.87 7.80 19.13
N ILE A 37 4.31 7.62 20.33
CA ILE A 37 4.87 8.19 21.56
C ILE A 37 6.27 7.65 21.85
N SER A 38 6.50 6.34 21.66
CA SER A 38 7.81 5.73 21.87
C SER A 38 8.86 6.32 20.92
N TYR A 39 8.48 6.54 19.65
CA TYR A 39 9.36 7.14 18.65
C TYR A 39 9.84 8.54 19.02
N PHE A 40 8.95 9.37 19.61
CA PHE A 40 9.27 10.76 19.99
C PHE A 40 9.75 10.93 21.43
N LYS A 41 9.97 9.86 22.20
CA LYS A 41 10.28 9.91 23.63
C LYS A 41 11.50 10.78 23.95
N ASP A 42 12.54 10.74 23.10
CA ASP A 42 13.81 11.43 23.35
C ASP A 42 13.97 12.74 22.53
N THR A 43 12.93 13.15 21.78
CA THR A 43 13.01 14.32 20.88
C THR A 43 12.51 15.63 21.49
N GLY A 44 11.95 15.61 22.71
CA GLY A 44 11.37 16.80 23.35
C GLY A 44 10.13 17.39 22.68
N VAL A 45 9.53 16.63 21.75
CA VAL A 45 8.36 17.05 20.97
C VAL A 45 7.10 17.03 21.83
N LYS A 46 6.21 18.01 21.65
CA LYS A 46 4.94 18.09 22.40
C LYS A 46 4.02 16.93 22.06
N LEU A 47 3.29 16.39 23.03
CA LEU A 47 2.43 15.21 22.93
C LEU A 47 1.35 15.30 21.81
N TYR A 48 0.91 16.49 21.42
CA TYR A 48 -0.07 16.63 20.35
C TYR A 48 0.46 16.19 18.96
N ILE A 49 1.79 16.22 18.74
CA ILE A 49 2.40 15.82 17.46
C ILE A 49 2.28 14.29 17.23
N PRO A 50 2.71 13.42 18.16
CA PRO A 50 2.44 11.97 18.04
C PRO A 50 0.95 11.65 17.88
N LEU A 51 0.05 12.37 18.59
CA LEU A 51 -1.39 12.18 18.41
C LEU A 51 -1.86 12.52 16.99
N MET A 52 -1.43 13.67 16.46
CA MET A 52 -1.77 14.08 15.09
C MET A 52 -1.22 13.10 14.05
N LEU A 53 0.03 12.66 14.20
CA LEU A 53 0.66 11.68 13.32
C LEU A 53 -0.08 10.35 13.34
N ASN A 54 -0.51 9.89 14.52
CA ASN A 54 -1.33 8.69 14.64
C ASN A 54 -2.63 8.79 13.83
N PHE A 55 -3.36 9.91 13.90
CA PHE A 55 -4.57 10.13 13.10
C PHE A 55 -4.28 10.16 11.59
N LEU A 56 -3.16 10.72 11.17
CA LEU A 56 -2.76 10.77 9.76
C LEU A 56 -2.39 9.39 9.20
N ASN A 57 -1.77 8.54 10.03
CA ASN A 57 -1.34 7.19 9.63
C ASN A 57 -2.47 6.14 9.68
N ALA A 58 -3.42 6.29 10.61
CA ALA A 58 -4.46 5.30 10.87
C ALA A 58 -5.30 4.89 9.63
N PRO A 59 -5.67 5.79 8.69
CA PRO A 59 -6.39 5.39 7.48
C PRO A 59 -5.60 4.44 6.56
N SER A 60 -4.27 4.58 6.48
CA SER A 60 -3.42 3.67 5.69
C SER A 60 -3.39 2.27 6.31
N ILE A 61 -3.26 2.18 7.62
CA ILE A 61 -3.33 0.91 8.35
C ILE A 61 -4.72 0.28 8.19
N LEU A 62 -5.79 1.09 8.30
CA LEU A 62 -7.16 0.62 8.11
C LEU A 62 -7.39 0.04 6.70
N TYR A 63 -6.81 0.67 5.66
CA TYR A 63 -6.88 0.17 4.29
C TYR A 63 -6.34 -1.27 4.18
N ASN A 64 -5.20 -1.55 4.78
CA ASN A 64 -4.55 -2.86 4.71
C ASN A 64 -5.35 -3.97 5.40
N ILE A 65 -6.17 -3.64 6.39
CA ILE A 65 -6.97 -4.62 7.14
C ILE A 65 -8.44 -4.71 6.67
N PHE A 66 -8.87 -3.95 5.64
CA PHE A 66 -10.26 -4.05 5.12
C PHE A 66 -10.70 -5.47 4.75
N PRO A 67 -9.89 -6.33 4.12
CA PRO A 67 -10.32 -7.70 3.84
C PRO A 67 -10.75 -8.46 5.10
N PHE A 68 -10.05 -8.23 6.21
CA PHE A 68 -10.41 -8.77 7.53
C PHE A 68 -11.72 -8.14 8.05
N ILE A 69 -11.87 -6.83 7.92
CA ILE A 69 -13.09 -6.11 8.30
C ILE A 69 -14.30 -6.62 7.51
N PHE A 70 -14.17 -6.87 6.21
CA PHE A 70 -15.26 -7.42 5.38
C PHE A 70 -15.71 -8.80 5.88
N LEU A 71 -14.79 -9.67 6.23
CA LEU A 71 -15.12 -10.99 6.77
C LEU A 71 -15.89 -10.85 8.10
N ILE A 72 -15.36 -10.11 9.06
CA ILE A 72 -15.97 -9.97 10.39
C ILE A 72 -17.29 -9.21 10.32
N SER A 73 -17.38 -8.15 9.52
CA SER A 73 -18.64 -7.41 9.36
C SER A 73 -19.74 -8.26 8.74
N SER A 74 -19.37 -9.13 7.79
CA SER A 74 -20.29 -10.09 7.18
C SER A 74 -20.72 -11.15 8.20
N GLN A 75 -19.80 -11.69 9.02
CA GLN A 75 -20.15 -12.61 10.09
C GLN A 75 -21.09 -11.96 11.11
N TYR A 76 -20.80 -10.73 11.54
CA TYR A 76 -21.66 -9.99 12.45
C TYR A 76 -23.05 -9.71 11.85
N PHE A 77 -23.11 -9.40 10.56
CA PHE A 77 -24.36 -9.26 9.83
C PHE A 77 -25.19 -10.56 9.86
N PHE A 78 -24.58 -11.70 9.48
CA PHE A 78 -25.28 -13.00 9.53
C PHE A 78 -25.70 -13.38 10.94
N LEU A 79 -24.85 -13.12 11.94
CA LEU A 79 -25.18 -13.39 13.34
C LEU A 79 -26.44 -12.64 13.76
N ASN A 80 -26.56 -11.35 13.41
CA ASN A 80 -27.75 -10.56 13.71
C ASN A 80 -29.00 -11.11 13.02
N LEU A 81 -28.89 -11.57 11.77
CA LEU A 81 -30.04 -12.18 11.05
C LEU A 81 -30.48 -13.51 11.68
N ILE A 82 -29.50 -14.32 12.12
CA ILE A 82 -29.77 -15.60 12.80
C ILE A 82 -30.46 -15.36 14.15
N GLU A 83 -29.95 -14.41 14.92
CA GLU A 83 -30.50 -14.09 16.26
C GLU A 83 -31.93 -13.57 16.21
N LYS A 84 -32.28 -12.84 15.18
CA LYS A 84 -33.62 -12.29 14.94
C LYS A 84 -34.54 -13.24 14.17
N ASN A 85 -34.08 -14.45 13.83
CA ASN A 85 -34.77 -15.41 12.97
C ASN A 85 -35.10 -14.86 11.56
N GLU A 86 -34.48 -13.78 11.14
CA GLU A 86 -34.75 -13.13 9.84
C GLU A 86 -34.34 -13.99 8.64
N LEU A 87 -33.30 -14.85 8.78
CA LEU A 87 -32.92 -15.80 7.74
C LEU A 87 -34.06 -16.79 7.41
N ILE A 88 -34.83 -17.24 8.42
CA ILE A 88 -35.97 -18.12 8.21
C ILE A 88 -37.05 -17.39 7.43
N ILE A 89 -37.33 -16.14 7.76
CA ILE A 89 -38.29 -15.29 7.05
C ILE A 89 -37.86 -15.10 5.59
N PHE A 90 -36.58 -14.84 5.31
CA PHE A 90 -36.08 -14.71 3.94
C PHE A 90 -36.24 -16.03 3.14
N LYS A 91 -36.00 -17.18 3.76
CA LYS A 91 -36.24 -18.49 3.14
C LYS A 91 -37.74 -18.74 2.87
N SER A 92 -38.63 -18.38 3.79
CA SER A 92 -40.08 -18.57 3.61
C SER A 92 -40.68 -17.73 2.47
N ILE A 93 -40.08 -16.59 2.12
CA ILE A 93 -40.47 -15.78 0.94
C ILE A 93 -39.76 -16.20 -0.35
N GLY A 94 -39.07 -17.36 -0.36
CA GLY A 94 -38.40 -17.92 -1.54
C GLY A 94 -37.04 -17.36 -1.88
N LEU A 95 -36.38 -16.71 -0.91
CA LEU A 95 -35.00 -16.22 -1.12
C LEU A 95 -34.01 -17.36 -0.82
N GLU A 96 -33.50 -18.00 -1.87
CA GLU A 96 -32.48 -19.04 -1.77
C GLU A 96 -31.16 -18.49 -1.21
N ASN A 97 -30.40 -19.35 -0.51
CA ASN A 97 -29.11 -19.00 0.06
C ASN A 97 -28.15 -18.42 -1.00
N LEU A 98 -28.09 -18.99 -2.22
CA LEU A 98 -27.22 -18.52 -3.29
C LEU A 98 -27.60 -17.12 -3.79
N LYS A 99 -28.90 -16.84 -3.95
CA LYS A 99 -29.37 -15.49 -4.34
C LYS A 99 -29.02 -14.44 -3.29
N PHE A 100 -29.10 -14.83 -2.01
CA PHE A 100 -28.71 -13.98 -0.90
C PHE A 100 -27.22 -13.68 -0.91
N ILE A 101 -26.37 -14.70 -1.06
CA ILE A 101 -24.90 -14.56 -1.14
C ILE A 101 -24.51 -13.74 -2.36
N TYR A 102 -25.11 -14.00 -3.53
CA TYR A 102 -24.86 -13.23 -4.74
C TYR A 102 -25.14 -11.73 -4.55
N PHE A 103 -26.26 -11.38 -3.93
CA PHE A 103 -26.58 -9.99 -3.67
C PHE A 103 -25.59 -9.34 -2.69
N LEU A 104 -25.17 -10.06 -1.64
CA LEU A 104 -24.17 -9.59 -0.68
C LEU A 104 -22.81 -9.43 -1.32
N SER A 105 -22.41 -10.35 -2.20
CA SER A 105 -21.14 -10.26 -2.94
C SER A 105 -21.11 -9.05 -3.87
N LEU A 106 -22.23 -8.72 -4.52
CA LEU A 106 -22.33 -7.53 -5.36
C LEU A 106 -22.17 -6.24 -4.54
N ILE A 107 -22.78 -6.18 -3.34
CA ILE A 107 -22.58 -5.04 -2.42
C ILE A 107 -21.11 -4.92 -2.03
N SER A 108 -20.47 -6.02 -1.65
CA SER A 108 -19.07 -6.02 -1.24
C SER A 108 -18.12 -5.62 -2.38
N LEU A 109 -18.40 -6.08 -3.59
CA LEU A 109 -17.64 -5.68 -4.79
C LEU A 109 -17.74 -4.17 -5.03
N THR A 110 -18.96 -3.61 -4.99
CA THR A 110 -19.19 -2.19 -5.20
C THR A 110 -18.54 -1.34 -4.10
N VAL A 111 -18.64 -1.75 -2.84
CA VAL A 111 -17.96 -1.08 -1.71
C VAL A 111 -16.45 -1.20 -1.86
N GLY A 112 -15.91 -2.35 -2.27
CA GLY A 112 -14.47 -2.53 -2.53
C GLY A 112 -13.94 -1.61 -3.62
N VAL A 113 -14.68 -1.43 -4.72
CA VAL A 113 -14.34 -0.46 -5.77
C VAL A 113 -14.36 0.98 -5.24
N LEU A 114 -15.39 1.35 -4.47
CA LEU A 114 -15.48 2.68 -3.87
C LEU A 114 -14.34 2.95 -2.87
N ILE A 115 -13.91 1.94 -2.13
CA ILE A 115 -12.76 2.05 -1.22
C ILE A 115 -11.49 2.41 -2.01
N ILE A 116 -11.23 1.79 -3.16
CA ILE A 116 -10.05 2.13 -3.98
C ILE A 116 -10.18 3.53 -4.57
N LEU A 117 -11.34 3.86 -5.15
CA LEU A 117 -11.50 5.14 -5.85
C LEU A 117 -11.51 6.34 -4.90
N LEU A 118 -12.05 6.19 -3.70
CA LEU A 118 -12.23 7.29 -2.75
C LEU A 118 -11.30 7.15 -1.54
N PHE A 119 -11.46 6.09 -0.76
CA PHE A 119 -10.79 5.94 0.53
C PHE A 119 -9.27 5.78 0.37
N TYR A 120 -8.80 4.94 -0.56
CA TYR A 120 -7.38 4.74 -0.81
C TYR A 120 -6.68 6.04 -1.19
N ASN A 121 -7.26 6.84 -2.09
CA ASN A 121 -6.65 8.11 -2.51
C ASN A 121 -6.58 9.15 -1.37
N ILE A 122 -7.59 9.17 -0.47
CA ILE A 122 -7.56 10.04 0.73
C ILE A 122 -6.50 9.52 1.70
N SER A 123 -6.50 8.22 1.96
CA SER A 123 -5.55 7.55 2.85
C SER A 123 -4.10 7.77 2.42
N SER A 124 -3.81 7.64 1.12
CA SER A 124 -2.46 7.87 0.57
C SER A 124 -1.99 9.31 0.75
N LYS A 125 -2.87 10.29 0.55
CA LYS A 125 -2.53 11.70 0.81
C LYS A 125 -2.24 11.95 2.28
N LEU A 126 -3.03 11.37 3.19
CA LEU A 126 -2.81 11.49 4.64
C LEU A 126 -1.51 10.80 5.05
N LYS A 127 -1.20 9.63 4.46
CA LYS A 127 0.07 8.94 4.67
C LYS A 127 1.26 9.77 4.18
N PHE A 128 1.13 10.45 3.03
CA PHE A 128 2.16 11.35 2.54
C PHE A 128 2.44 12.48 3.56
N VAL A 129 1.39 13.16 4.03
CA VAL A 129 1.52 14.22 5.05
C VAL A 129 2.12 13.69 6.36
N TYR A 130 1.72 12.46 6.77
CA TYR A 130 2.30 11.78 7.92
C TYR A 130 3.80 11.58 7.77
N LEU A 131 4.25 11.07 6.62
CA LEU A 131 5.68 10.81 6.37
C LEU A 131 6.47 12.12 6.31
N ASP A 132 5.94 13.14 5.65
CA ASP A 132 6.57 14.47 5.53
C ASP A 132 6.76 15.10 6.91
N LEU A 133 5.71 15.16 7.71
CA LEU A 133 5.79 15.71 9.08
C LEU A 133 6.69 14.86 9.99
N LYS A 134 6.60 13.54 9.92
CA LYS A 134 7.45 12.65 10.73
C LYS A 134 8.92 12.85 10.42
N ASN A 135 9.25 13.08 9.15
CA ASN A 135 10.60 13.35 8.68
C ASN A 135 11.15 14.71 9.19
N ASP A 136 10.31 15.75 9.26
CA ASP A 136 10.72 17.07 9.78
C ASP A 136 11.18 17.00 11.24
N TYR A 137 10.67 16.03 12.02
CA TYR A 137 11.04 15.80 13.43
C TYR A 137 12.07 14.67 13.61
N ALA A 138 12.39 13.92 12.56
CA ALA A 138 13.40 12.85 12.64
C ALA A 138 14.80 13.46 12.64
N SER A 139 15.57 13.21 13.70
CA SER A 139 16.97 13.62 13.77
C SER A 139 17.87 12.96 12.71
N ASP A 140 17.40 11.91 12.08
CA ASP A 140 18.16 11.00 11.18
C ASP A 140 17.81 11.09 9.70
N ASN A 141 16.84 11.89 9.25
CA ASN A 141 16.38 11.96 7.84
C ASN A 141 16.06 10.59 7.18
N LYS A 142 15.78 9.56 7.96
CA LYS A 142 15.67 8.16 7.50
C LYS A 142 14.35 7.78 6.82
N TYR A 143 13.33 8.64 6.84
CA TYR A 143 11.96 8.22 6.46
C TYR A 143 11.49 8.61 5.05
N LEU A 144 12.21 9.48 4.33
CA LEU A 144 11.87 9.83 2.95
C LEU A 144 12.73 9.14 1.90
N ALA A 145 13.85 8.55 2.30
CA ALA A 145 14.71 7.80 1.38
C ALA A 145 15.23 6.54 2.08
N VAL A 146 15.09 5.39 1.46
CA VAL A 146 15.97 4.26 1.79
C VAL A 146 17.35 4.64 1.27
N ILE A 147 18.04 5.49 2.04
CA ILE A 147 19.48 5.65 1.89
C ILE A 147 20.04 4.39 2.53
N ASN A 148 20.67 3.54 1.73
CA ASN A 148 21.57 2.53 2.28
C ASN A 148 22.60 3.25 3.14
N GLU A 149 23.23 2.55 4.08
CA GLU A 149 24.35 3.08 4.90
C GLU A 149 25.43 3.83 4.08
N ASN A 150 25.40 3.68 2.74
CA ASN A 150 26.34 4.22 1.75
C ASN A 150 25.79 5.44 0.95
N GLY A 151 24.61 6.01 1.28
CA GLY A 151 24.06 7.17 0.58
C GLY A 151 23.19 6.86 -0.65
N LEU A 152 22.88 7.91 -1.43
CA LEU A 152 22.11 7.86 -2.67
C LEU A 152 23.01 7.44 -3.84
N TRP A 153 22.51 6.51 -4.67
CA TRP A 153 23.14 6.11 -5.91
C TRP A 153 22.13 6.16 -7.06
N ILE A 154 22.48 6.88 -8.14
CA ILE A 154 21.65 7.05 -9.33
C ILE A 154 22.49 6.67 -10.56
N ARG A 155 21.92 5.85 -11.44
CA ARG A 155 22.40 5.70 -12.82
C ARG A 155 21.52 6.53 -13.73
N ASP A 156 22.11 7.45 -14.47
CA ASP A 156 21.44 8.34 -15.41
C ASP A 156 22.10 8.22 -16.79
N GLU A 157 21.30 8.24 -17.85
CA GLU A 157 21.82 8.15 -19.21
C GLU A 157 21.33 9.36 -20.01
N ILE A 158 22.29 10.24 -20.41
CA ILE A 158 22.01 11.45 -21.16
C ILE A 158 23.00 11.60 -22.31
N ASN A 159 22.48 11.89 -23.48
CA ASN A 159 23.27 12.14 -24.69
C ASN A 159 24.32 11.02 -24.98
N GLY A 160 23.97 9.77 -24.65
CA GLY A 160 24.83 8.62 -24.85
C GLY A 160 25.98 8.48 -23.85
N ASN A 161 25.98 9.28 -22.78
CA ASN A 161 26.88 9.12 -21.63
C ASN A 161 26.13 8.49 -20.47
N ILE A 162 26.79 7.56 -19.80
CA ILE A 162 26.27 6.93 -18.56
C ILE A 162 26.87 7.69 -17.38
N ASN A 163 25.99 8.30 -16.58
CA ASN A 163 26.39 9.02 -15.37
C ASN A 163 26.03 8.17 -14.16
N ILE A 164 27.01 7.84 -13.32
CA ILE A 164 26.79 7.26 -12.01
C ILE A 164 26.94 8.39 -11.00
N ILE A 165 25.85 8.72 -10.33
CA ILE A 165 25.78 9.82 -9.39
C ILE A 165 25.62 9.21 -8.00
N SER A 166 26.51 9.58 -7.07
CA SER A 166 26.35 9.25 -5.66
C SER A 166 26.31 10.52 -4.81
N ALA A 167 25.49 10.51 -3.77
CA ALA A 167 25.39 11.60 -2.79
C ALA A 167 25.29 11.02 -1.37
N GLU A 168 26.02 11.61 -0.44
CA GLU A 168 26.03 11.15 0.95
C GLU A 168 24.72 11.51 1.68
N LYS A 169 24.13 12.69 1.39
CA LYS A 169 22.90 13.18 2.01
C LYS A 169 22.01 13.92 1.02
N ILE A 170 20.69 13.80 1.27
CA ILE A 170 19.64 14.55 0.58
C ILE A 170 18.98 15.47 1.58
N GLU A 171 18.96 16.78 1.33
CA GLU A 171 18.28 17.78 2.15
C GLU A 171 17.31 18.58 1.28
N LYS A 172 16.03 18.19 1.24
CA LYS A 172 14.97 18.78 0.41
C LYS A 172 15.41 18.85 -1.08
N LYS A 173 15.89 20.00 -1.55
CA LYS A 173 16.33 20.22 -2.91
C LYS A 173 17.86 20.18 -3.10
N PHE A 174 18.60 19.96 -2.02
CA PHE A 174 20.06 19.93 -2.04
C PHE A 174 20.61 18.52 -1.84
N LEU A 175 21.59 18.15 -2.65
CA LEU A 175 22.39 16.93 -2.47
C LEU A 175 23.75 17.35 -1.91
N LYS A 176 24.23 16.63 -0.89
CA LYS A 176 25.54 16.91 -0.26
C LYS A 176 26.55 15.82 -0.57
N ASN A 177 27.82 16.23 -0.70
CA ASN A 177 28.97 15.39 -1.03
C ASN A 177 28.68 14.52 -2.25
N VAL A 178 28.42 15.18 -3.37
CA VAL A 178 28.00 14.54 -4.61
C VAL A 178 29.21 14.18 -5.45
N VAL A 179 29.23 12.94 -5.91
CA VAL A 179 30.17 12.41 -6.89
C VAL A 179 29.41 12.04 -8.16
N ILE A 180 29.83 12.58 -9.30
CA ILE A 180 29.28 12.22 -10.60
C ILE A 180 30.42 11.60 -11.42
N THR A 181 30.28 10.32 -11.73
CA THR A 181 31.20 9.58 -12.58
C THR A 181 30.54 9.37 -13.93
N GLN A 182 31.09 9.98 -14.95
CA GLN A 182 30.58 9.91 -16.32
C GLN A 182 31.40 8.93 -17.16
N PHE A 183 30.71 7.98 -17.79
CA PHE A 183 31.29 7.02 -18.73
C PHE A 183 30.74 7.27 -20.14
N ASP A 184 31.49 6.84 -21.15
CA ASP A 184 30.98 6.73 -22.50
C ASP A 184 30.14 5.44 -22.69
N LYS A 185 29.66 5.19 -23.93
CA LYS A 185 28.87 3.99 -24.26
C LYS A 185 29.65 2.69 -24.08
N ASP A 186 30.95 2.73 -24.13
CA ASP A 186 31.84 1.58 -24.00
C ASP A 186 32.37 1.42 -22.56
N PHE A 187 31.73 2.13 -21.59
CA PHE A 187 32.09 2.15 -20.17
C PHE A 187 33.53 2.66 -19.89
N ASN A 188 34.12 3.45 -20.77
CA ASN A 188 35.39 4.14 -20.48
C ASN A 188 35.09 5.39 -19.64
N LEU A 189 35.93 5.62 -18.61
CA LEU A 189 35.80 6.80 -17.75
C LEU A 189 36.12 8.07 -18.54
N ASN A 190 35.11 8.95 -18.67
CA ASN A 190 35.24 10.24 -19.35
C ASN A 190 35.54 11.37 -18.37
N LYS A 191 34.77 11.44 -17.27
CA LYS A 191 34.82 12.55 -16.32
C LYS A 191 34.47 12.05 -14.89
N TYR A 192 35.15 12.63 -13.90
CA TYR A 192 34.81 12.50 -12.49
C TYR A 192 34.61 13.91 -11.91
N ILE A 193 33.45 14.15 -11.31
CA ILE A 193 33.07 15.45 -10.77
C ILE A 193 32.77 15.26 -9.30
N TYR A 194 33.45 15.95 -8.40
CA TYR A 194 33.17 16.00 -6.99
C TYR A 194 32.72 17.38 -6.56
N THR A 195 31.66 17.51 -5.86
CA THR A 195 31.14 18.76 -5.32
C THR A 195 30.52 18.58 -3.93
N LYS A 196 30.63 19.60 -3.08
CA LYS A 196 30.08 19.56 -1.72
C LYS A 196 28.56 19.70 -1.71
N VAL A 197 27.99 20.52 -2.60
CA VAL A 197 26.55 20.80 -2.63
C VAL A 197 26.08 20.98 -4.07
N VAL A 198 24.95 20.37 -4.38
CA VAL A 198 24.23 20.51 -5.66
C VAL A 198 22.79 20.93 -5.37
N ASN A 199 22.29 21.92 -6.10
CA ASN A 199 20.86 22.21 -6.14
C ASN A 199 20.22 21.35 -7.24
N ALA A 200 19.42 20.36 -6.82
CA ALA A 200 18.73 19.40 -7.67
C ALA A 200 17.24 19.73 -7.88
N GLU A 201 16.82 20.99 -7.71
CA GLU A 201 15.42 21.41 -7.81
C GLU A 201 14.81 21.10 -9.19
N ASN A 202 15.58 21.30 -10.24
CA ASN A 202 15.21 21.05 -11.63
C ASN A 202 16.08 19.95 -12.25
N ASN A 203 15.75 19.52 -13.47
CA ASN A 203 16.53 18.55 -14.24
C ASN A 203 17.91 19.11 -14.69
N SER A 204 18.14 20.38 -14.51
CA SER A 204 19.43 21.05 -14.72
C SER A 204 20.01 21.45 -13.36
N TRP A 205 20.91 20.63 -12.83
CA TRP A 205 21.45 20.79 -11.48
C TRP A 205 22.46 21.94 -11.45
N PHE A 206 22.24 22.90 -10.58
CA PHE A 206 23.20 23.99 -10.40
C PHE A 206 24.31 23.58 -9.43
N ILE A 207 25.55 23.66 -9.89
CA ILE A 207 26.77 23.35 -9.13
C ILE A 207 27.59 24.62 -8.97
N GLN A 208 27.71 25.11 -7.74
CA GLN A 208 28.41 26.32 -7.43
C GLN A 208 29.95 26.16 -7.61
N SER A 209 30.48 25.02 -7.16
CA SER A 209 31.91 24.71 -7.29
C SER A 209 32.13 23.21 -7.30
N ALA A 210 32.90 22.72 -8.27
CA ALA A 210 33.23 21.30 -8.35
C ALA A 210 34.70 21.10 -8.77
N LYS A 211 35.29 20.02 -8.26
CA LYS A 211 36.56 19.49 -8.69
C LYS A 211 36.30 18.48 -9.80
N ILE A 212 36.79 18.77 -11.00
CA ILE A 212 36.59 17.94 -12.20
C ILE A 212 37.93 17.29 -12.56
N THR A 213 37.91 15.98 -12.71
CA THR A 213 39.04 15.19 -13.23
C THR A 213 38.61 14.54 -14.54
N LYS A 214 39.28 14.78 -15.61
CA LYS A 214 39.07 14.10 -16.88
C LYS A 214 40.14 13.02 -17.07
N SER A 215 39.82 11.98 -17.83
CA SER A 215 40.78 10.92 -18.15
C SER A 215 42.05 11.53 -18.78
N GLY A 216 43.22 11.24 -18.18
CA GLY A 216 44.54 11.74 -18.70
C GLY A 216 44.88 13.20 -18.39
N VAL A 217 44.05 13.97 -17.66
CA VAL A 217 44.30 15.41 -17.37
C VAL A 217 44.27 15.65 -15.86
N ARG A 218 45.12 16.60 -15.39
CA ARG A 218 45.12 17.05 -13.99
C ARG A 218 43.72 17.60 -13.60
N SER A 219 43.32 17.37 -12.36
CA SER A 219 42.06 17.90 -11.81
C SER A 219 42.07 19.43 -11.80
N PHE A 220 40.95 20.04 -12.19
CA PHE A 220 40.74 21.49 -12.15
C PHE A 220 39.41 21.81 -11.43
N THR A 221 39.29 23.01 -10.88
CA THR A 221 38.09 23.51 -10.27
C THR A 221 37.27 24.28 -11.31
N LYS A 222 35.97 23.96 -11.42
CA LYS A 222 34.99 24.71 -12.23
C LYS A 222 33.89 25.26 -11.33
N ASN A 223 33.58 26.55 -11.52
CA ASN A 223 32.57 27.24 -10.75
C ASN A 223 31.33 27.57 -11.61
N ASN A 224 30.16 27.63 -10.98
CA ASN A 224 28.88 28.09 -11.53
C ASN A 224 28.56 27.46 -12.90
N PHE A 225 28.25 26.19 -12.89
CA PHE A 225 27.81 25.49 -14.10
C PHE A 225 26.60 24.62 -13.84
N PHE A 226 25.86 24.28 -14.90
CA PHE A 226 24.74 23.41 -14.88
C PHE A 226 25.14 22.01 -15.34
N PHE A 227 24.62 21.00 -14.64
CA PHE A 227 24.74 19.60 -15.03
C PHE A 227 23.33 19.08 -15.38
N GLU A 228 23.14 18.71 -16.64
CA GLU A 228 21.89 18.15 -17.12
C GLU A 228 21.72 16.72 -16.65
N THR A 229 20.51 16.38 -16.15
CA THR A 229 20.14 15.06 -15.64
C THR A 229 18.65 14.83 -15.81
N ASN A 230 18.22 13.57 -15.91
CA ASN A 230 16.81 13.20 -15.93
C ASN A 230 16.15 13.27 -14.55
N PHE A 231 16.92 13.55 -13.50
CA PHE A 231 16.51 13.57 -12.12
C PHE A 231 16.38 15.00 -11.57
N ASN A 232 15.28 15.25 -10.89
CA ASN A 232 15.09 16.41 -10.03
C ASN A 232 14.83 15.95 -8.60
N SER A 233 14.77 16.87 -7.66
CA SER A 233 14.52 16.55 -6.23
C SER A 233 13.20 15.81 -6.02
N GLU A 234 12.15 16.10 -6.81
CA GLU A 234 10.86 15.39 -6.75
C GLU A 234 11.01 13.92 -7.17
N LYS A 235 11.66 13.66 -8.32
CA LYS A 235 11.91 12.29 -8.79
C LYS A 235 12.79 11.52 -7.81
N ILE A 236 13.86 12.14 -7.30
CA ILE A 236 14.73 11.50 -6.30
C ILE A 236 13.97 11.13 -5.03
N ASN A 237 13.17 12.04 -4.48
CA ASN A 237 12.36 11.78 -3.31
C ASN A 237 11.31 10.67 -3.57
N ASN A 238 10.73 10.64 -4.77
CA ASN A 238 9.76 9.62 -5.15
C ASN A 238 10.37 8.22 -5.31
N LEU A 239 11.65 8.09 -5.69
CA LEU A 239 12.36 6.80 -5.76
C LEU A 239 12.40 6.09 -4.40
N PHE A 240 12.36 6.84 -3.31
CA PHE A 240 12.53 6.34 -1.94
C PHE A 240 11.25 6.46 -1.10
N SER A 241 10.15 6.93 -1.69
CA SER A 241 8.91 7.12 -0.97
C SER A 241 8.16 5.79 -0.77
N ASN A 242 7.45 5.69 0.34
CA ASN A 242 6.56 4.56 0.59
C ASN A 242 5.41 4.54 -0.43
N LEU A 243 5.25 3.44 -1.18
CA LEU A 243 4.22 3.31 -2.23
C LEU A 243 2.80 3.53 -1.72
N GLU A 244 2.53 3.28 -0.43
CA GLU A 244 1.23 3.56 0.19
C GLU A 244 0.91 5.07 0.28
N SER A 245 1.91 5.94 0.16
CA SER A 245 1.73 7.40 0.15
C SER A 245 1.36 7.97 -1.22
N PHE A 246 1.36 7.14 -2.26
CA PHE A 246 0.99 7.56 -3.61
C PHE A 246 -0.47 7.25 -3.90
N THR A 247 -1.17 8.25 -4.46
CA THR A 247 -2.51 8.03 -5.02
C THR A 247 -2.42 7.13 -6.25
N LEU A 248 -3.54 6.51 -6.65
CA LEU A 248 -3.60 5.64 -7.82
C LEU A 248 -2.99 6.31 -9.07
N TRP A 249 -3.30 7.59 -9.32
CA TRP A 249 -2.77 8.35 -10.47
C TRP A 249 -1.27 8.60 -10.36
N ASN A 250 -0.78 8.91 -9.16
CA ASN A 250 0.64 9.13 -8.93
C ASN A 250 1.45 7.85 -9.08
N LEU A 251 0.88 6.67 -8.76
CA LEU A 251 1.53 5.37 -9.02
C LEU A 251 1.73 5.12 -10.51
N TYR A 252 0.77 5.46 -11.37
CA TYR A 252 0.95 5.36 -12.83
C TYR A 252 2.04 6.30 -13.35
N LYS A 253 2.07 7.54 -12.84
CA LYS A 253 3.11 8.51 -13.19
C LYS A 253 4.49 7.98 -12.75
N LEU A 254 4.59 7.51 -11.50
CA LEU A 254 5.82 6.93 -10.95
C LEU A 254 6.31 5.73 -11.76
N ARG A 255 5.41 4.82 -12.14
CA ARG A 255 5.72 3.68 -13.01
C ARG A 255 6.33 4.12 -14.35
N LYS A 256 5.74 5.15 -14.96
CA LYS A 256 6.25 5.73 -16.21
C LYS A 256 7.63 6.34 -16.02
N ASP A 257 7.80 7.15 -14.96
CA ASP A 257 9.08 7.79 -14.63
C ASP A 257 10.18 6.74 -14.41
N TYR A 258 9.89 5.62 -13.70
CA TYR A 258 10.84 4.52 -13.50
C TYR A 258 11.25 3.84 -14.81
N ASN A 259 10.28 3.57 -15.70
CA ASN A 259 10.57 2.99 -17.02
C ASN A 259 11.46 3.91 -17.87
N GLU A 260 11.23 5.24 -17.86
CA GLU A 260 11.99 6.21 -18.63
C GLU A 260 13.46 6.28 -18.18
N ILE A 261 13.74 6.05 -16.89
CA ILE A 261 15.09 6.08 -16.33
C ILE A 261 15.75 4.69 -16.23
N GLY A 262 15.07 3.64 -16.75
CA GLY A 262 15.59 2.27 -16.75
C GLY A 262 15.62 1.57 -15.40
N TYR A 263 14.80 2.04 -14.42
CA TYR A 263 14.65 1.39 -13.12
C TYR A 263 13.59 0.28 -13.15
N SER A 264 13.72 -0.68 -12.22
CA SER A 264 12.73 -1.74 -12.05
C SER A 264 11.39 -1.17 -11.59
N THR A 265 10.30 -1.55 -12.26
CA THR A 265 8.93 -1.21 -11.86
C THR A 265 8.26 -2.28 -11.02
N SER A 266 8.97 -3.37 -10.66
CA SER A 266 8.41 -4.55 -10.01
C SER A 266 7.59 -4.22 -8.77
N ASP A 267 8.08 -3.39 -7.86
CA ASP A 267 7.39 -3.06 -6.62
C ASP A 267 6.12 -2.24 -6.88
N ILE A 268 6.20 -1.32 -7.85
CA ILE A 268 5.05 -0.50 -8.27
C ILE A 268 3.99 -1.39 -8.94
N ASP A 269 4.42 -2.32 -9.81
CA ASP A 269 3.54 -3.27 -10.49
C ASP A 269 2.84 -4.20 -9.49
N ILE A 270 3.55 -4.72 -8.49
CA ILE A 270 2.99 -5.49 -7.40
C ILE A 270 1.94 -4.67 -6.64
N HIS A 271 2.26 -3.43 -6.29
CA HIS A 271 1.34 -2.55 -5.56
C HIS A 271 0.07 -2.25 -6.39
N LEU A 272 0.20 -1.96 -7.68
CA LEU A 272 -0.93 -1.79 -8.59
C LEU A 272 -1.78 -3.05 -8.71
N GLN A 273 -1.17 -4.23 -8.83
CA GLN A 273 -1.89 -5.51 -8.86
C GLN A 273 -2.64 -5.80 -7.56
N LYS A 274 -2.07 -5.44 -6.39
CA LYS A 274 -2.76 -5.48 -5.09
C LYS A 274 -4.03 -4.60 -5.12
N LEU A 275 -3.94 -3.39 -5.68
CA LEU A 275 -5.09 -2.49 -5.81
C LEU A 275 -6.17 -3.07 -6.75
N TYR A 276 -5.80 -3.65 -7.90
CA TYR A 276 -6.77 -4.24 -8.84
C TYR A 276 -7.46 -5.48 -8.25
N SER A 277 -6.74 -6.32 -7.54
CA SER A 277 -7.28 -7.53 -6.92
C SER A 277 -8.14 -7.24 -5.67
N PHE A 278 -7.99 -6.07 -5.06
CA PHE A 278 -8.64 -5.73 -3.79
C PHE A 278 -10.17 -5.88 -3.79
N PRO A 279 -10.96 -5.39 -4.78
CA PRO A 279 -12.42 -5.54 -4.76
C PRO A 279 -12.84 -7.02 -4.82
N ILE A 280 -12.07 -7.83 -5.55
CA ILE A 280 -12.30 -9.27 -5.64
C ILE A 280 -11.94 -9.93 -4.32
N TYR A 281 -10.83 -9.55 -3.70
CA TYR A 281 -10.40 -10.08 -2.40
C TYR A 281 -11.43 -9.84 -1.30
N VAL A 282 -11.94 -8.61 -1.14
CA VAL A 282 -12.97 -8.32 -0.12
C VAL A 282 -14.28 -9.04 -0.40
N THR A 283 -14.62 -9.27 -1.68
CA THR A 283 -15.78 -10.07 -2.08
C THR A 283 -15.61 -11.53 -1.69
N ILE A 284 -14.45 -12.13 -1.95
CA ILE A 284 -14.10 -13.49 -1.54
C ILE A 284 -14.21 -13.64 -0.02
N MET A 285 -13.71 -12.68 0.76
CA MET A 285 -13.80 -12.67 2.22
C MET A 285 -15.25 -12.59 2.72
N THR A 286 -16.10 -11.83 2.02
CA THR A 286 -17.54 -11.76 2.32
C THR A 286 -18.25 -13.09 2.04
N ILE A 287 -17.95 -13.74 0.90
CA ILE A 287 -18.54 -15.05 0.55
C ILE A 287 -18.05 -16.12 1.52
N LEU A 288 -16.77 -16.12 1.90
CA LEU A 288 -16.22 -17.03 2.90
C LEU A 288 -16.98 -16.91 4.24
N SER A 289 -17.23 -15.68 4.68
CA SER A 289 -18.05 -15.41 5.85
C SER A 289 -19.46 -16.02 5.72
N ALA A 290 -20.10 -15.84 4.57
CA ALA A 290 -21.43 -16.41 4.32
C ALA A 290 -21.41 -17.95 4.38
N VAL A 291 -20.40 -18.59 3.79
CA VAL A 291 -20.22 -20.05 3.80
C VAL A 291 -20.07 -20.55 5.25
N LEU A 292 -19.30 -19.86 6.07
CA LEU A 292 -19.11 -20.22 7.49
C LEU A 292 -20.42 -20.07 8.28
N MET A 293 -21.11 -18.95 8.13
CA MET A 293 -22.26 -18.60 8.95
C MET A 293 -23.55 -19.33 8.56
N LEU A 294 -23.74 -19.65 7.27
CA LEU A 294 -24.89 -20.42 6.82
C LEU A 294 -24.78 -21.94 7.10
N ASN A 295 -23.56 -22.43 7.39
CA ASN A 295 -23.33 -23.81 7.82
C ASN A 295 -23.35 -24.02 9.34
N ILE A 296 -23.82 -23.04 10.12
CA ILE A 296 -23.90 -23.14 11.57
C ILE A 296 -24.79 -24.36 11.99
N LYS A 297 -24.19 -25.28 12.76
CA LYS A 297 -24.92 -26.35 13.38
C LYS A 297 -25.57 -25.84 14.68
N HIS A 298 -26.85 -26.23 14.92
CA HIS A 298 -27.65 -25.76 16.06
C HIS A 298 -27.00 -26.01 17.44
N ASN A 299 -26.12 -27.03 17.51
CA ASN A 299 -25.50 -27.48 18.77
C ASN A 299 -24.16 -26.79 19.09
N LYS A 300 -23.70 -25.84 18.28
CA LYS A 300 -22.45 -25.13 18.55
C LYS A 300 -22.67 -23.66 18.89
N PRO A 301 -21.93 -23.08 19.86
CA PRO A 301 -22.09 -21.70 20.23
C PRO A 301 -21.72 -20.80 19.04
N LYS A 302 -22.51 -19.77 18.78
CA LYS A 302 -22.36 -18.84 17.67
C LYS A 302 -20.99 -18.14 17.66
N GLY A 303 -20.44 -17.86 18.85
CA GLY A 303 -19.11 -17.29 19.02
C GLY A 303 -17.96 -18.15 18.46
N PHE A 304 -18.15 -19.48 18.42
CA PHE A 304 -17.17 -20.39 17.81
C PHE A 304 -16.94 -20.08 16.32
N TYR A 305 -18.01 -19.80 15.57
CA TYR A 305 -17.91 -19.48 14.14
C TYR A 305 -17.28 -18.10 13.90
N LEU A 306 -17.52 -17.13 14.79
CA LEU A 306 -16.82 -15.83 14.75
C LEU A 306 -15.32 -16.02 14.96
N LEU A 307 -14.93 -16.79 15.99
CA LEU A 307 -13.54 -17.06 16.27
C LEU A 307 -12.86 -17.82 15.13
N LEU A 308 -13.54 -18.80 14.55
CA LEU A 308 -13.05 -19.55 13.38
C LEU A 308 -12.83 -18.63 12.17
N GLY A 309 -13.70 -17.68 11.92
CA GLY A 309 -13.52 -16.69 10.86
C GLY A 309 -12.32 -15.79 11.12
N ILE A 310 -12.11 -15.33 12.35
CA ILE A 310 -10.94 -14.55 12.74
C ILE A 310 -9.64 -15.36 12.47
N LEU A 311 -9.58 -16.62 12.91
CA LEU A 311 -8.42 -17.47 12.67
C LEU A 311 -8.15 -17.70 11.19
N LEU A 312 -9.19 -17.98 10.41
CA LEU A 312 -9.07 -18.15 8.96
C LEU A 312 -8.61 -16.86 8.27
N SER A 313 -9.10 -15.70 8.68
CA SER A 313 -8.69 -14.44 8.06
C SER A 313 -7.21 -14.12 8.34
N VAL A 314 -6.71 -14.41 9.54
CA VAL A 314 -5.29 -14.29 9.87
C VAL A 314 -4.46 -15.25 9.01
N PHE A 315 -4.89 -16.51 8.88
CA PHE A 315 -4.22 -17.50 8.04
C PHE A 315 -4.15 -17.07 6.57
N ILE A 316 -5.27 -16.58 6.01
CA ILE A 316 -5.35 -16.06 4.66
C ILE A 316 -4.44 -14.85 4.47
N PHE A 317 -4.39 -13.95 5.46
CA PHE A 317 -3.47 -12.80 5.44
C PHE A 317 -2.01 -13.25 5.32
N TYR A 318 -1.58 -14.23 6.09
CA TYR A 318 -0.21 -14.75 6.02
C TYR A 318 0.09 -15.43 4.68
N ILE A 319 -0.86 -16.18 4.10
CA ILE A 319 -0.69 -16.78 2.76
C ILE A 319 -0.49 -15.68 1.71
N ASN A 320 -1.32 -14.65 1.73
CA ASN A 320 -1.19 -13.51 0.82
C ASN A 320 0.15 -12.78 1.01
N HIS A 321 0.56 -12.58 2.26
CA HIS A 321 1.83 -11.94 2.59
C HIS A 321 3.03 -12.73 2.06
N LEU A 322 3.06 -14.05 2.27
CA LEU A 322 4.11 -14.94 1.74
C LEU A 322 4.15 -14.93 0.21
N ALA A 323 2.98 -14.99 -0.45
CA ALA A 323 2.90 -14.92 -1.91
C ALA A 323 3.45 -13.58 -2.45
N ASN A 324 3.14 -12.47 -1.76
CA ASN A 324 3.66 -11.15 -2.11
C ASN A 324 5.20 -11.08 -2.00
N ILE A 325 5.79 -11.59 -0.91
CA ILE A 325 7.25 -11.66 -0.73
C ILE A 325 7.92 -12.47 -1.87
N LEU A 326 7.30 -13.57 -2.29
CA LEU A 326 7.81 -14.35 -3.42
C LEU A 326 7.74 -13.59 -4.76
N GLY A 327 6.74 -12.72 -4.94
CA GLY A 327 6.66 -11.80 -6.08
C GLY A 327 7.73 -10.71 -6.01
N GLU A 328 7.88 -10.04 -4.88
CA GLU A 328 8.87 -8.99 -4.65
C GLU A 328 10.31 -9.50 -4.82
N SER A 329 10.58 -10.74 -4.42
CA SER A 329 11.88 -11.40 -4.62
C SER A 329 12.09 -11.98 -6.03
N ASN A 330 11.19 -11.72 -7.00
CA ASN A 330 11.22 -12.26 -8.36
C ASN A 330 11.25 -13.81 -8.45
N LYS A 331 10.86 -14.52 -7.38
CA LYS A 331 10.77 -15.99 -7.37
C LYS A 331 9.47 -16.49 -8.02
N LEU A 332 8.45 -15.64 -8.07
CA LEU A 332 7.19 -15.89 -8.77
C LEU A 332 6.88 -14.70 -9.70
N PRO A 333 6.25 -14.95 -10.87
CA PRO A 333 5.70 -13.88 -11.69
C PRO A 333 4.71 -13.02 -10.89
N ILE A 334 4.77 -11.70 -11.02
CA ILE A 334 3.98 -10.73 -10.26
C ILE A 334 2.47 -11.07 -10.30
N ASN A 335 1.94 -11.39 -11.48
CA ASN A 335 0.54 -11.74 -11.61
C ASN A 335 0.18 -13.00 -10.82
N LEU A 336 1.03 -14.02 -10.82
CA LEU A 336 0.79 -15.23 -10.05
C LEU A 336 0.88 -14.99 -8.55
N SER A 337 1.84 -14.20 -8.09
CA SER A 337 2.01 -13.91 -6.66
C SER A 337 0.78 -13.23 -6.03
N ILE A 338 0.08 -12.39 -6.79
CA ILE A 338 -1.10 -11.67 -6.31
C ILE A 338 -2.40 -12.47 -6.53
N TRP A 339 -2.58 -13.07 -7.71
CA TRP A 339 -3.87 -13.67 -8.07
C TRP A 339 -4.04 -15.12 -7.62
N LEU A 340 -2.95 -15.90 -7.51
CA LEU A 340 -3.01 -17.32 -7.16
C LEU A 340 -3.68 -17.58 -5.79
N PRO A 341 -3.37 -16.83 -4.70
CA PRO A 341 -4.07 -17.01 -3.43
C PRO A 341 -5.58 -16.78 -3.56
N HIS A 342 -6.01 -15.79 -4.35
CA HIS A 342 -7.43 -15.46 -4.54
C HIS A 342 -8.15 -16.53 -5.34
N VAL A 343 -7.51 -17.10 -6.35
CA VAL A 343 -8.05 -18.23 -7.14
C VAL A 343 -8.19 -19.46 -6.25
N LEU A 344 -7.18 -19.82 -5.47
CA LEU A 344 -7.24 -20.97 -4.56
C LEU A 344 -8.36 -20.82 -3.53
N LEU A 345 -8.50 -19.62 -2.92
CA LEU A 345 -9.59 -19.33 -2.00
C LEU A 345 -10.95 -19.43 -2.66
N SER A 346 -11.09 -18.97 -3.91
CA SER A 346 -12.34 -19.06 -4.68
C SER A 346 -12.75 -20.51 -4.92
N PHE A 347 -11.81 -21.42 -5.19
CA PHE A 347 -12.09 -22.86 -5.32
C PHE A 347 -12.59 -23.45 -3.99
N ILE A 348 -11.93 -23.16 -2.88
CA ILE A 348 -12.33 -23.64 -1.54
C ILE A 348 -13.75 -23.16 -1.19
N ILE A 349 -14.02 -21.90 -1.47
CA ILE A 349 -15.33 -21.28 -1.24
C ILE A 349 -16.38 -21.91 -2.17
N GLY A 350 -16.03 -22.18 -3.43
CA GLY A 350 -16.92 -22.85 -4.39
C GLY A 350 -17.42 -24.20 -3.89
N ILE A 351 -16.55 -25.02 -3.32
CA ILE A 351 -16.93 -26.28 -2.65
C ILE A 351 -17.90 -26.04 -1.50
N GLY A 352 -17.64 -25.00 -0.71
CA GLY A 352 -18.53 -24.60 0.41
C GLY A 352 -19.92 -24.17 -0.07
N LEU A 353 -20.01 -23.43 -1.17
CA LEU A 353 -21.27 -22.95 -1.77
C LEU A 353 -22.13 -24.12 -2.30
N VAL A 354 -21.53 -25.12 -2.96
CA VAL A 354 -22.25 -26.32 -3.41
C VAL A 354 -22.91 -27.02 -2.22
N ARG A 355 -22.17 -27.24 -1.14
CA ARG A 355 -22.72 -27.87 0.09
C ARG A 355 -23.86 -27.08 0.77
N ILE A 356 -23.89 -25.75 0.60
CA ILE A 356 -24.98 -24.92 1.14
C ILE A 356 -26.24 -25.04 0.28
N ASN A 357 -26.05 -25.23 -1.02
CA ASN A 357 -27.18 -25.34 -1.96
C ASN A 357 -27.88 -26.71 -1.92
N GLU A 358 -27.17 -27.76 -1.50
CA GLU A 358 -27.72 -29.11 -1.35
C GLU A 358 -28.52 -29.29 -0.03
N LYS A 359 -28.53 -28.30 0.86
CA LYS A 359 -29.27 -28.28 2.12
C LYS A 359 -30.44 -27.30 2.06
#